data_39a4464a547a06d8bbb5cf70f71734b9
#
_entry.id   39a4464a547a06d8bbb5cf70f71734b9
#
_cell.length_a   1.000
_cell.length_b   1.000
_cell.length_c   1.000
_cell.angle_alpha   90.00
_cell.angle_beta   90.00
_cell.angle_gamma   90.00
#
_symmetry.space_group_name_H-M   'P 1'
#
loop_
_entity.id
_entity.type
_entity.pdbx_description
1 polymer ?
#
loop_
_entity_poly.entity_id
_entity_poly.type
_entity_poly.pdbx_seq_one_letter_code
_entity_poly.pdbx_strand_id
1 'polypeptide(L)'
;MLFRSFGIAFECIPRTLSDNAGLKSEAILAEMYAKAAETSRFGIDVRDGKVKDVLEASVLDSMETKSWALKLAFDVVLTILKVDQIIMSKPSGGPNMDKAARRPDGYDE
;
A
#
# COMPACT_ATOMS: atom_id res chain seq x y z
N MET A 1 -10.75 -19.78 5.91
CA MET A 1 -10.53 -18.50 6.62
C MET A 1 -9.79 -17.47 5.75
N LEU A 2 -8.72 -17.82 5.05
CA LEU A 2 -7.86 -16.91 4.26
C LEU A 2 -8.60 -16.09 3.19
N PHE A 3 -9.48 -16.71 2.41
CA PHE A 3 -10.23 -16.01 1.35
C PHE A 3 -11.16 -14.91 1.89
N ARG A 4 -11.76 -15.13 3.04
CA ARG A 4 -12.62 -14.14 3.68
C ARG A 4 -11.80 -12.93 4.16
N SER A 5 -10.66 -13.16 4.77
CA SER A 5 -9.76 -12.10 5.22
C SER A 5 -9.23 -11.27 4.04
N PHE A 6 -8.97 -11.91 2.92
CA PHE A 6 -8.57 -11.25 1.69
C PHE A 6 -9.68 -10.33 1.14
N GLY A 7 -10.92 -10.83 1.07
CA GLY A 7 -12.06 -10.01 0.66
C GLY A 7 -12.30 -8.80 1.57
N ILE A 8 -12.18 -8.99 2.89
CA ILE A 8 -12.32 -7.91 3.88
C ILE A 8 -11.21 -6.85 3.70
N ALA A 9 -10.00 -7.25 3.32
CA ALA A 9 -8.92 -6.30 3.09
C ALA A 9 -9.26 -5.29 1.97
N PHE A 10 -10.04 -5.67 0.96
CA PHE A 10 -10.49 -4.76 -0.10
C PHE A 10 -11.52 -3.72 0.36
N GLU A 11 -12.15 -3.92 1.51
CA GLU A 11 -13.06 -2.94 2.11
C GLU A 11 -12.35 -1.61 2.43
N CYS A 12 -11.03 -1.64 2.59
CA CYS A 12 -10.25 -0.42 2.83
C CYS A 12 -10.40 0.61 1.70
N ILE A 13 -10.57 0.17 0.46
CA ILE A 13 -10.69 1.06 -0.71
C ILE A 13 -11.97 1.90 -0.65
N PRO A 14 -13.17 1.31 -0.61
CA PRO A 14 -14.41 2.09 -0.52
C PRO A 14 -14.51 2.85 0.80
N ARG A 15 -13.99 2.33 1.90
CA ARG A 15 -13.95 3.03 3.19
C ARG A 15 -13.14 4.31 3.10
N THR A 16 -11.90 4.23 2.66
CA THR A 16 -11.01 5.39 2.52
C THR A 16 -11.56 6.40 1.53
N LEU A 17 -12.15 5.95 0.43
CA LEU A 17 -12.75 6.83 -0.56
C LEU A 17 -13.94 7.62 0.02
N SER A 18 -14.79 6.96 0.80
CA SER A 18 -15.92 7.59 1.50
C SER A 18 -15.45 8.58 2.55
N ASP A 19 -14.47 8.21 3.36
CA ASP A 19 -13.92 9.05 4.42
C ASP A 19 -13.27 10.31 3.83
N ASN A 20 -12.50 10.16 2.75
CA ASN A 20 -11.88 11.29 2.05
C ASN A 20 -12.92 12.24 1.40
N ALA A 21 -14.06 11.70 1.02
CA ALA A 21 -15.18 12.50 0.50
C ALA A 21 -16.04 13.12 1.61
N GLY A 22 -15.73 12.89 2.88
CA GLY A 22 -16.50 13.39 4.02
C GLY A 22 -17.84 12.68 4.21
N LEU A 23 -18.00 11.48 3.67
CA LEU A 23 -19.22 10.69 3.74
C LEU A 23 -19.18 9.74 4.95
N LYS A 24 -20.34 9.24 5.34
CA LYS A 24 -20.44 8.21 6.38
C LYS A 24 -20.11 6.84 5.80
N SER A 25 -18.82 6.45 5.84
CA SER A 25 -18.30 5.21 5.24
C SER A 25 -19.05 3.94 5.67
N GLU A 26 -19.45 3.86 6.93
CA GLU A 26 -20.19 2.70 7.48
C GLU A 26 -21.56 2.51 6.78
N ALA A 27 -22.32 3.58 6.57
CA ALA A 27 -23.62 3.51 5.90
C ALA A 27 -23.46 3.10 4.43
N ILE A 28 -22.47 3.67 3.75
CA ILE A 28 -22.18 3.35 2.35
C ILE A 28 -21.72 1.90 2.19
N LEU A 29 -20.86 1.42 3.08
CA LEU A 29 -20.41 0.03 3.05
C LEU A 29 -21.57 -0.94 3.29
N ALA A 30 -22.44 -0.66 4.23
CA ALA A 30 -23.63 -1.47 4.46
C ALA A 30 -24.53 -1.54 3.22
N GLU A 31 -24.75 -0.41 2.54
CA GLU A 31 -25.50 -0.35 1.28
C GLU A 31 -24.78 -1.14 0.15
N MET A 32 -23.45 -0.98 0.05
CA MET A 32 -22.66 -1.74 -0.92
C MET A 32 -22.77 -3.25 -0.71
N TYR A 33 -22.65 -3.72 0.53
CA TYR A 33 -22.80 -5.13 0.84
C TYR A 33 -24.19 -5.67 0.47
N ALA A 34 -25.24 -4.89 0.77
CA ALA A 34 -26.60 -5.28 0.41
C ALA A 34 -26.76 -5.44 -1.10
N LYS A 35 -26.27 -4.48 -1.89
CA LYS A 35 -26.34 -4.49 -3.35
C LYS A 35 -25.38 -5.50 -4.00
N ALA A 36 -24.21 -5.71 -3.41
CA ALA A 36 -23.23 -6.67 -3.91
C ALA A 36 -23.71 -8.14 -3.82
N ALA A 37 -24.67 -8.42 -2.95
CA ALA A 37 -25.33 -9.72 -2.89
C ALA A 37 -26.13 -10.04 -4.16
N GLU A 38 -26.59 -9.00 -4.86
CA GLU A 38 -27.35 -9.14 -6.11
C GLU A 38 -26.44 -9.13 -7.34
N THR A 39 -25.58 -8.14 -7.43
CA THR A 39 -24.60 -8.01 -8.53
C THR A 39 -23.31 -7.32 -8.07
N SER A 40 -22.18 -7.67 -8.74
CA SER A 40 -20.87 -7.07 -8.45
C SER A 40 -20.60 -5.74 -9.17
N ARG A 41 -21.61 -5.09 -9.74
CA ARG A 41 -21.45 -3.88 -10.55
C ARG A 41 -21.59 -2.57 -9.78
N PHE A 42 -21.81 -2.63 -8.47
CA PHE A 42 -22.01 -1.45 -7.65
C PHE A 42 -20.72 -0.88 -7.12
N GLY A 43 -20.60 0.43 -7.17
CA GLY A 43 -19.49 1.21 -6.62
C GLY A 43 -19.97 2.49 -5.94
N ILE A 44 -19.05 3.26 -5.41
CA ILE A 44 -19.35 4.51 -4.72
C ILE A 44 -19.31 5.68 -5.71
N ASP A 45 -20.36 6.46 -5.72
CA ASP A 45 -20.33 7.79 -6.32
C ASP A 45 -20.05 8.83 -5.22
N VAL A 46 -18.83 9.35 -5.24
CA VAL A 46 -18.37 10.34 -4.24
C VAL A 46 -19.02 11.70 -4.40
N ARG A 47 -19.60 11.99 -5.56
CA ARG A 47 -20.29 13.27 -5.81
C ARG A 47 -21.66 13.29 -5.16
N ASP A 48 -22.39 12.20 -5.35
CA ASP A 48 -23.76 12.06 -4.83
C ASP A 48 -23.80 11.43 -3.44
N GLY A 49 -22.66 10.86 -2.99
CA GLY A 49 -22.57 10.17 -1.70
C GLY A 49 -23.42 8.91 -1.63
N LYS A 50 -23.59 8.20 -2.74
CA LYS A 50 -24.46 7.03 -2.86
C LYS A 50 -23.79 5.89 -3.59
N VAL A 51 -24.35 4.71 -3.41
CA VAL A 51 -23.96 3.51 -4.18
C VAL A 51 -24.68 3.52 -5.53
N LYS A 52 -23.90 3.42 -6.62
CA LYS A 52 -24.37 3.52 -8.01
C LYS A 52 -23.87 2.36 -8.84
N ASP A 53 -24.60 1.99 -9.87
CA ASP A 53 -24.11 1.04 -10.88
C ASP A 53 -23.01 1.72 -11.72
N VAL A 54 -21.76 1.20 -11.58
CA VAL A 54 -20.58 1.78 -12.24
C VAL A 54 -20.56 1.51 -13.73
N LEU A 55 -21.25 0.47 -14.18
CA LEU A 55 -21.37 0.15 -15.60
C LEU A 55 -22.26 1.17 -16.31
N GLU A 56 -23.43 1.52 -15.72
CA GLU A 56 -24.31 2.56 -16.23
C GLU A 56 -23.62 3.95 -16.18
N ALA A 57 -22.81 4.19 -15.16
CA ALA A 57 -22.04 5.42 -15.03
C ALA A 57 -20.81 5.47 -15.96
N SER A 58 -20.55 4.41 -16.74
CA SER A 58 -19.38 4.27 -17.62
C SER A 58 -18.04 4.44 -16.91
N VAL A 59 -17.99 4.09 -15.61
CA VAL A 59 -16.77 4.09 -14.80
C VAL A 59 -16.12 2.71 -14.94
N LEU A 60 -15.27 2.59 -15.94
CA LEU A 60 -14.58 1.33 -16.27
C LEU A 60 -13.08 1.50 -16.15
N ASP A 61 -12.42 0.42 -15.77
CA ASP A 61 -10.97 0.35 -15.68
C ASP A 61 -10.45 -0.91 -16.36
N SER A 62 -9.19 -0.90 -16.78
CA SER A 62 -8.59 -2.05 -17.45
C SER A 62 -8.39 -3.21 -16.46
N MET A 63 -8.98 -4.35 -16.79
CA MET A 63 -8.81 -5.59 -16.03
C MET A 63 -7.34 -6.03 -15.97
N GLU A 64 -6.62 -5.85 -17.06
CA GLU A 64 -5.21 -6.22 -17.14
C GLU A 64 -4.36 -5.39 -16.18
N THR A 65 -4.56 -4.07 -16.15
CA THR A 65 -3.87 -3.15 -15.24
C THR A 65 -4.13 -3.52 -13.78
N LYS A 66 -5.39 -3.80 -13.41
CA LYS A 66 -5.74 -4.20 -12.04
C LYS A 66 -5.14 -5.56 -11.67
N SER A 67 -5.16 -6.51 -12.59
CA SER A 67 -4.56 -7.84 -12.38
C SER A 67 -3.05 -7.74 -12.14
N TRP A 68 -2.33 -6.95 -12.93
CA TRP A 68 -0.90 -6.74 -12.74
C TRP A 68 -0.60 -5.99 -11.44
N ALA A 69 -1.37 -4.96 -11.12
CA ALA A 69 -1.20 -4.23 -9.86
C ALA A 69 -1.32 -5.17 -8.64
N LEU A 70 -2.31 -6.04 -8.63
CA LEU A 70 -2.48 -7.02 -7.56
C LEU A 70 -1.33 -8.03 -7.51
N LYS A 71 -0.92 -8.58 -8.66
CA LYS A 71 0.21 -9.54 -8.72
C LYS A 71 1.48 -8.93 -8.15
N LEU A 72 1.84 -7.74 -8.62
CA LEU A 72 3.06 -7.05 -8.14
C LEU A 72 2.98 -6.71 -6.65
N ALA A 73 1.82 -6.26 -6.16
CA ALA A 73 1.62 -5.99 -4.75
C ALA A 73 1.81 -7.25 -3.89
N PHE A 74 1.28 -8.40 -4.34
CA PHE A 74 1.47 -9.68 -3.65
C PHE A 74 2.92 -10.14 -3.66
N ASP A 75 3.63 -9.99 -4.76
CA ASP A 75 5.04 -10.38 -4.85
C ASP A 75 5.89 -9.59 -3.85
N VAL A 76 5.63 -8.29 -3.71
CA VAL A 76 6.31 -7.44 -2.72
C VAL A 76 5.96 -7.87 -1.30
N VAL A 77 4.68 -8.08 -0.98
CA VAL A 77 4.25 -8.51 0.35
C VAL A 77 4.86 -9.87 0.70
N LEU A 78 4.85 -10.83 -0.22
CA LEU A 78 5.45 -12.14 0.00
C LEU A 78 6.97 -12.05 0.22
N THR A 79 7.64 -11.16 -0.49
CA THR A 79 9.06 -10.92 -0.31
C THR A 79 9.36 -10.37 1.08
N ILE A 80 8.60 -9.37 1.53
CA ILE A 80 8.74 -8.79 2.87
C ILE A 80 8.46 -9.82 3.97
N LEU A 81 7.42 -10.63 3.82
CA LEU A 81 7.05 -11.66 4.80
C LEU A 81 8.06 -12.81 4.89
N LYS A 82 8.88 -13.03 3.85
CA LYS A 82 9.96 -14.02 3.84
C LYS A 82 11.26 -13.52 4.46
N VAL A 83 11.38 -12.24 4.77
CA VAL A 83 12.59 -11.68 5.37
C VAL A 83 12.57 -11.94 6.87
N ASP A 84 13.46 -12.84 7.32
CA ASP A 84 13.63 -13.16 8.75
C ASP A 84 14.61 -12.21 9.44
N GLN A 85 15.58 -11.68 8.70
CA GLN A 85 16.64 -10.85 9.26
C GLN A 85 17.21 -9.87 8.24
N ILE A 86 17.46 -8.63 8.68
CA ILE A 86 18.21 -7.64 7.91
C ILE A 86 19.60 -7.51 8.52
N ILE A 87 20.63 -7.91 7.77
CA ILE A 87 22.03 -7.74 8.17
C ILE A 87 22.55 -6.48 7.50
N MET A 88 22.77 -5.44 8.31
CA MET A 88 23.44 -4.23 7.85
C MET A 88 24.94 -4.38 8.13
N SER A 89 25.77 -4.35 7.09
CA SER A 89 27.22 -4.27 7.25
C SER A 89 27.57 -2.91 7.86
N LYS A 90 28.37 -2.94 8.93
CA LYS A 90 28.96 -1.72 9.46
C LYS A 90 29.83 -1.10 8.35
N PRO A 91 29.71 0.21 8.04
CA PRO A 91 30.61 0.82 7.09
C PRO A 91 32.04 0.55 7.56
N SER A 92 32.83 -0.11 6.73
CA SER A 92 34.27 -0.30 7.00
C SER A 92 34.88 1.09 7.10
N GLY A 93 35.43 1.42 8.29
CA GLY A 93 36.06 2.70 8.48
C GLY A 93 37.14 2.86 7.42
N GLY A 94 36.96 3.83 6.54
CA GLY A 94 38.01 4.24 5.62
C GLY A 94 39.23 4.69 6.41
N PRO A 95 40.38 4.88 5.76
CA PRO A 95 41.61 5.30 6.43
C PRO A 95 41.32 6.58 7.24
N ASN A 96 41.56 6.51 8.56
CA ASN A 96 41.41 7.66 9.46
C ASN A 96 42.43 8.73 9.04
N MET A 97 42.00 9.69 8.27
CA MET A 97 42.80 10.85 7.87
C MET A 97 43.34 11.64 9.07
N ASP A 98 42.66 11.59 10.21
CA ASP A 98 43.10 12.26 11.42
C ASP A 98 44.35 11.64 12.08
N LYS A 99 44.69 10.39 11.73
CA LYS A 99 45.95 9.78 12.21
C LYS A 99 47.14 10.05 11.30
N ALA A 100 46.91 10.44 10.06
CA ALA A 100 47.96 10.79 9.13
C ALA A 100 48.48 12.22 9.30
N ALA A 101 47.74 13.07 10.03
CA ALA A 101 48.12 14.48 10.24
C ALA A 101 48.99 14.71 11.49
N ARG A 102 49.23 13.71 12.33
CA ARG A 102 50.20 13.80 13.41
C ARG A 102 51.58 13.37 12.91
N ARG A 103 52.29 14.26 12.24
CA ARG A 103 53.76 14.17 12.14
C ARG A 103 54.33 14.31 13.57
N PRO A 104 55.25 13.42 13.96
CA PRO A 104 56.02 13.68 15.19
C PRO A 104 57.00 14.78 14.85
N ASP A 105 56.71 15.98 15.33
CA ASP A 105 57.70 17.06 15.44
C ASP A 105 58.65 16.66 16.56
N GLY A 106 59.84 16.25 16.20
CA GLY A 106 60.84 15.86 17.16
C GLY A 106 62.20 15.72 16.51
N TYR A 107 62.75 16.83 16.11
CA TYR A 107 64.19 17.03 16.00
C TYR A 107 64.46 18.42 16.55
N ASP A 108 64.63 18.49 17.84
CA ASP A 108 65.38 19.59 18.49
C ASP A 108 66.86 19.18 18.49
N GLU A 109 67.70 19.96 17.83
CA GLU A 109 69.11 20.05 18.09
C GLU A 109 69.37 20.97 19.29
#